data_c060435756fab506a9de08b5c44e503f
#
_entry.id   c060435756fab506a9de08b5c44e503f
#
_cell.length_a   1.000
_cell.length_b   1.000
_cell.length_c   1.000
_cell.angle_alpha   90.00
_cell.angle_beta   90.00
_cell.angle_gamma   90.00
#
_symmetry.space_group_name_H-M   'P 1'
#
loop_
_entity.id
_entity.type
_entity.pdbx_description
1 polymer ?
#
loop_
_entity_poly.entity_id
_entity_poly.type
_entity_poly.pdbx_seq_one_letter_code
_entity_poly.pdbx_strand_id
1 'polypeptide(L)'
;MRTKARTDPAEQNGGKARRSLTEKRRKTGTHDFPKDGQGWLGAVQAGADERRIPTEGEKENGEDGDFPNKHGGSRAMYAEIQKHTEDIEERGAFIRQPNAFIQPFGDKEGGLKAEANRFGIYWATGCNWSNRPIIVRELLGLQDVISETRVSPSGETNRYGHAFGQYPDFKDPATGAYFLSEFYKRANPDFKGRATTPTLVDVKEKKAVNNDYHRLTNYLEVQFRPFQPKDAPDLYPKKFRKEIDEFNDWLFPHINNGHYRMAFCQSPEAYDEAYEDFYESLDKLDKRLETNRFLFGDYITDSDVRAYVTLIRWDVSYFHNVGPVKKPIRDYKNIW
;
A
#
# COMPACT_ATOMS: atom_id res chain seq x y z
N MET A 1 1.06 45.36 -45.22
CA MET A 1 1.86 44.15 -45.01
C MET A 1 1.22 43.31 -43.91
N ARG A 2 0.60 42.17 -44.27
CA ARG A 2 -0.09 41.27 -43.34
C ARG A 2 0.87 40.11 -43.04
N THR A 3 1.31 39.97 -41.78
CA THR A 3 2.10 38.84 -41.29
C THR A 3 1.16 37.66 -41.00
N LYS A 4 1.37 36.54 -41.68
CA LYS A 4 0.71 35.26 -41.41
C LYS A 4 1.39 34.59 -40.20
N ALA A 5 0.59 34.27 -39.18
CA ALA A 5 1.03 33.40 -38.09
C ALA A 5 1.24 31.97 -38.59
N ARG A 6 2.41 31.40 -38.32
CA ARG A 6 2.71 29.98 -38.49
C ARG A 6 2.12 29.18 -37.32
N THR A 7 1.24 28.26 -37.62
CA THR A 7 0.76 27.26 -36.67
C THR A 7 1.74 26.10 -36.55
N ASP A 8 2.05 25.71 -35.32
CA ASP A 8 3.01 24.67 -34.95
C ASP A 8 2.45 23.24 -35.31
N PRO A 9 3.20 22.35 -35.95
CA PRO A 9 2.73 21.02 -36.32
C PRO A 9 2.54 20.03 -35.16
N ALA A 10 2.98 20.37 -33.93
CA ALA A 10 2.95 19.49 -32.78
C ALA A 10 1.53 19.23 -32.22
N GLU A 11 0.61 20.17 -32.36
CA GLU A 11 -0.78 20.00 -31.85
C GLU A 11 -1.65 19.04 -32.68
N GLN A 12 -1.31 18.82 -33.94
CA GLN A 12 -2.14 17.94 -34.80
C GLN A 12 -1.86 16.45 -34.64
N ASN A 13 -0.71 16.04 -34.07
CA ASN A 13 -0.37 14.63 -33.86
C ASN A 13 -0.90 14.03 -32.57
N GLY A 14 -1.13 14.82 -31.54
CA GLY A 14 -1.70 14.34 -30.25
C GLY A 14 -3.14 13.82 -30.36
N GLY A 15 -3.96 14.47 -31.18
CA GLY A 15 -5.35 14.10 -31.38
C GLY A 15 -5.56 12.81 -32.21
N LYS A 16 -4.65 12.50 -33.13
CA LYS A 16 -4.71 11.27 -33.95
C LYS A 16 -4.24 10.03 -33.20
N ALA A 17 -3.25 10.15 -32.30
CA ALA A 17 -2.78 9.04 -31.47
C ALA A 17 -3.85 8.64 -30.43
N ARG A 18 -4.54 9.60 -29.78
CA ARG A 18 -5.64 9.32 -28.84
C ARG A 18 -6.83 8.61 -29.51
N ARG A 19 -7.23 9.04 -30.71
CA ARG A 19 -8.30 8.36 -31.48
C ARG A 19 -7.93 6.94 -31.89
N SER A 20 -6.68 6.67 -32.22
CA SER A 20 -6.21 5.35 -32.63
C SER A 20 -6.21 4.31 -31.50
N LEU A 21 -5.91 4.70 -30.25
CA LEU A 21 -5.93 3.80 -29.09
C LEU A 21 -7.35 3.42 -28.68
N THR A 22 -8.28 4.37 -28.66
CA THR A 22 -9.71 4.12 -28.40
C THR A 22 -10.37 3.28 -29.48
N GLU A 23 -10.00 3.49 -30.75
CA GLU A 23 -10.52 2.70 -31.89
C GLU A 23 -9.96 1.28 -31.93
N LYS A 24 -8.68 1.06 -31.56
CA LYS A 24 -8.09 -0.29 -31.43
C LYS A 24 -8.75 -1.09 -30.29
N ARG A 25 -9.05 -0.46 -29.15
CA ARG A 25 -9.75 -1.15 -28.05
C ARG A 25 -11.17 -1.56 -28.39
N ARG A 26 -11.92 -0.77 -29.15
CA ARG A 26 -13.27 -1.14 -29.65
C ARG A 26 -13.27 -2.35 -30.60
N LYS A 27 -12.12 -2.69 -31.20
CA LYS A 27 -11.97 -3.81 -32.13
C LYS A 27 -11.43 -5.09 -31.50
N THR A 28 -10.87 -5.04 -30.29
CA THR A 28 -10.24 -6.19 -29.61
C THR A 28 -11.05 -6.77 -28.45
N GLY A 29 -12.37 -6.69 -28.48
CA GLY A 29 -13.26 -7.32 -27.51
C GLY A 29 -13.28 -6.58 -26.16
N THR A 30 -14.46 -6.35 -25.67
CA THR A 30 -14.75 -5.90 -24.32
C THR A 30 -14.06 -6.81 -23.31
N HIS A 31 -13.21 -6.26 -22.44
CA HIS A 31 -12.85 -6.96 -21.23
C HIS A 31 -14.15 -7.16 -20.45
N ASP A 32 -14.58 -8.40 -20.28
CA ASP A 32 -15.63 -8.74 -19.33
C ASP A 32 -15.08 -8.46 -17.92
N PHE A 33 -15.51 -7.35 -17.34
CA PHE A 33 -15.25 -7.10 -15.92
C PHE A 33 -16.04 -8.13 -15.11
N PRO A 34 -15.42 -8.85 -14.18
CA PRO A 34 -16.15 -9.77 -13.32
C PRO A 34 -17.23 -9.01 -12.56
N LYS A 35 -18.48 -9.41 -12.75
CA LYS A 35 -19.66 -8.75 -12.13
C LYS A 35 -19.77 -9.01 -10.61
N ASP A 36 -18.89 -9.82 -10.06
CA ASP A 36 -18.91 -10.33 -8.68
C ASP A 36 -17.93 -9.64 -7.72
N GLY A 37 -17.25 -8.56 -8.15
CA GLY A 37 -16.34 -7.80 -7.27
C GLY A 37 -15.10 -8.56 -6.79
N GLN A 38 -14.88 -9.77 -7.28
CA GLN A 38 -13.67 -10.54 -7.05
C GLN A 38 -12.63 -10.20 -8.13
N GLY A 39 -12.01 -9.03 -8.00
CA GLY A 39 -10.89 -8.64 -8.84
C GLY A 39 -9.75 -9.68 -8.74
N TRP A 40 -9.01 -9.79 -9.79
CA TRP A 40 -7.92 -10.69 -10.14
C TRP A 40 -6.85 -11.02 -9.05
N LEU A 41 -7.04 -10.64 -7.80
CA LEU A 41 -6.14 -10.98 -6.67
C LEU A 41 -6.10 -12.47 -6.34
N GLY A 42 -7.07 -13.26 -6.79
CA GLY A 42 -7.09 -14.72 -6.57
C GLY A 42 -6.02 -15.52 -7.32
N ALA A 43 -5.41 -14.98 -8.36
CA ALA A 43 -4.47 -15.73 -9.21
C ALA A 43 -3.00 -15.68 -8.75
N VAL A 44 -2.61 -14.72 -7.90
CA VAL A 44 -1.21 -14.56 -7.45
C VAL A 44 -0.85 -15.46 -6.25
N GLN A 45 -1.83 -16.14 -5.64
CA GLN A 45 -1.63 -16.98 -4.46
C GLN A 45 -1.41 -18.47 -4.73
N ALA A 46 -1.40 -18.91 -5.98
CA ALA A 46 -1.29 -20.33 -6.35
C ALA A 46 0.12 -20.94 -6.29
N GLY A 47 1.03 -20.42 -5.49
CA GLY A 47 2.42 -20.89 -5.40
C GLY A 47 2.93 -21.27 -4.02
N ALA A 48 2.10 -21.33 -2.99
CA ALA A 48 2.53 -21.69 -1.64
C ALA A 48 1.68 -22.81 -1.07
N ASP A 49 2.29 -23.99 -1.00
CA ASP A 49 1.97 -25.17 -0.18
C ASP A 49 0.50 -25.63 -0.14
N GLU A 50 0.25 -26.79 -0.76
CA GLU A 50 -1.04 -27.49 -0.85
C GLU A 50 -1.55 -27.98 0.53
N ARG A 51 -1.94 -27.08 1.41
CA ARG A 51 -2.90 -27.42 2.46
C ARG A 51 -4.27 -26.92 2.03
N ARG A 52 -5.07 -27.85 1.49
CA ARG A 52 -6.42 -27.68 0.97
C ARG A 52 -7.28 -26.79 1.88
N ILE A 53 -7.64 -25.62 1.38
CA ILE A 53 -8.67 -24.77 1.99
C ILE A 53 -10.03 -25.32 1.55
N PRO A 54 -10.99 -25.60 2.44
CA PRO A 54 -12.31 -26.09 2.08
C PRO A 54 -13.06 -25.08 1.20
N THR A 55 -13.75 -25.57 0.14
CA THR A 55 -14.58 -24.76 -0.75
C THR A 55 -15.91 -24.41 -0.09
N GLU A 56 -16.59 -23.33 -0.58
CA GLU A 56 -17.87 -22.86 -0.01
C GLU A 56 -18.97 -23.91 0.15
N GLY A 57 -18.97 -24.97 -0.66
CA GLY A 57 -19.93 -26.07 -0.56
C GLY A 57 -19.70 -27.04 0.60
N GLU A 58 -18.54 -26.98 1.27
CA GLU A 58 -18.22 -27.85 2.42
C GLU A 58 -18.56 -27.15 3.77
N LYS A 59 -19.10 -25.94 3.74
CA LYS A 59 -19.37 -25.09 4.92
C LYS A 59 -20.74 -25.31 5.58
N GLU A 60 -21.62 -26.12 5.01
CA GLU A 60 -22.97 -26.31 5.58
C GLU A 60 -23.09 -27.38 6.66
N ASN A 61 -22.07 -28.25 6.88
CA ASN A 61 -22.13 -29.31 7.88
C ASN A 61 -20.82 -29.54 8.66
N GLY A 62 -19.90 -28.59 8.70
CA GLY A 62 -18.67 -28.66 9.49
C GLY A 62 -18.61 -27.48 10.45
N GLU A 63 -18.47 -27.78 11.74
CA GLU A 63 -18.05 -26.82 12.75
C GLU A 63 -16.88 -25.98 12.20
N ASP A 64 -16.95 -24.65 12.35
CA ASP A 64 -15.94 -23.66 11.93
C ASP A 64 -14.53 -24.25 12.14
N GLY A 65 -13.82 -24.54 11.04
CA GLY A 65 -12.55 -25.26 11.06
C GLY A 65 -11.56 -24.64 12.04
N ASP A 66 -10.99 -25.45 12.85
CA ASP A 66 -10.00 -25.39 13.94
C ASP A 66 -9.15 -24.11 14.13
N PHE A 67 -9.73 -22.91 14.01
CA PHE A 67 -9.24 -21.73 14.69
C PHE A 67 -9.75 -21.78 16.14
N PRO A 68 -8.90 -21.50 17.15
CA PRO A 68 -9.17 -21.89 18.52
C PRO A 68 -10.30 -21.11 19.16
N ASN A 69 -11.55 -21.43 18.82
CA ASN A 69 -12.71 -21.12 19.64
C ASN A 69 -12.67 -21.86 21.01
N LYS A 70 -11.70 -22.75 21.17
CA LYS A 70 -11.47 -23.53 22.40
C LYS A 70 -10.93 -22.70 23.58
N HIS A 71 -10.53 -21.45 23.36
CA HIS A 71 -9.89 -20.62 24.39
C HIS A 71 -10.74 -19.40 24.85
N GLY A 72 -12.05 -19.47 24.75
CA GLY A 72 -12.95 -18.62 25.55
C GLY A 72 -12.92 -17.11 25.26
N GLY A 73 -12.33 -16.67 24.12
CA GLY A 73 -12.41 -15.28 23.68
C GLY A 73 -13.80 -14.98 23.12
N SER A 74 -14.50 -13.99 23.68
CA SER A 74 -15.81 -13.58 23.19
C SER A 74 -15.72 -13.13 21.73
N ARG A 75 -16.68 -13.54 20.84
CA ARG A 75 -16.82 -13.08 19.45
C ARG A 75 -16.83 -11.54 19.30
N ALA A 76 -17.12 -10.82 20.38
CA ALA A 76 -17.10 -9.35 20.44
C ALA A 76 -15.68 -8.75 20.30
N MET A 77 -14.61 -9.55 20.43
CA MET A 77 -13.22 -9.08 20.31
C MET A 77 -12.72 -8.97 18.87
N TYR A 78 -13.44 -9.51 17.87
CA TYR A 78 -12.98 -9.54 16.48
C TYR A 78 -13.85 -8.65 15.59
N ALA A 79 -13.23 -7.74 14.85
CA ALA A 79 -13.94 -6.94 13.87
C ALA A 79 -14.12 -7.75 12.57
N GLU A 80 -15.34 -7.84 12.07
CA GLU A 80 -15.58 -8.38 10.74
C GLU A 80 -14.96 -7.47 9.67
N ILE A 81 -14.44 -8.06 8.58
CA ILE A 81 -13.83 -7.31 7.48
C ILE A 81 -14.93 -6.61 6.69
N GLN A 82 -14.80 -5.29 6.50
CA GLN A 82 -15.58 -4.58 5.49
C GLN A 82 -15.12 -4.98 4.08
N LYS A 83 -16.06 -5.21 3.17
CA LYS A 83 -15.79 -5.52 1.77
C LYS A 83 -15.26 -4.26 1.03
N HIS A 84 -14.40 -4.46 0.03
CA HIS A 84 -13.86 -3.38 -0.82
C HIS A 84 -14.89 -2.64 -1.67
N THR A 85 -16.14 -3.11 -1.73
CA THR A 85 -17.23 -2.45 -2.47
C THR A 85 -17.55 -1.04 -1.99
N GLU A 86 -17.18 -0.68 -0.76
CA GLU A 86 -17.34 0.68 -0.21
C GLU A 86 -16.24 1.65 -0.67
N ASP A 87 -15.21 1.15 -1.36
CA ASP A 87 -14.08 1.94 -1.85
C ASP A 87 -14.30 2.44 -3.31
N ILE A 88 -15.52 2.37 -3.84
CA ILE A 88 -15.86 2.74 -5.23
C ILE A 88 -16.83 3.91 -5.25
N GLU A 89 -16.48 4.97 -5.99
CA GLU A 89 -17.39 6.10 -6.24
C GLU A 89 -18.39 5.82 -7.39
N GLU A 90 -19.42 6.67 -7.54
CA GLU A 90 -20.53 6.48 -8.51
C GLU A 90 -20.06 6.27 -9.96
N ARG A 91 -18.98 6.94 -10.40
CA ARG A 91 -18.41 6.77 -11.74
C ARG A 91 -17.50 5.54 -11.87
N GLY A 92 -17.38 4.72 -10.83
CA GLY A 92 -16.61 3.47 -10.83
C GLY A 92 -15.13 3.63 -10.52
N ALA A 93 -14.66 4.80 -10.10
CA ALA A 93 -13.27 4.98 -9.69
C ALA A 93 -13.03 4.46 -8.26
N PHE A 94 -11.84 3.87 -8.03
CA PHE A 94 -11.42 3.40 -6.72
C PHE A 94 -10.97 4.58 -5.84
N ILE A 95 -11.57 4.69 -4.66
CA ILE A 95 -11.21 5.66 -3.61
C ILE A 95 -10.70 4.89 -2.40
N ARG A 96 -9.53 5.28 -1.92
CA ARG A 96 -8.95 4.66 -0.72
C ARG A 96 -9.59 5.24 0.55
N GLN A 97 -10.02 4.35 1.45
CA GLN A 97 -10.54 4.76 2.76
C GLN A 97 -9.48 5.49 3.60
N PRO A 98 -9.86 6.49 4.41
CA PRO A 98 -8.95 7.18 5.30
C PRO A 98 -8.41 6.25 6.39
N ASN A 99 -7.20 6.57 6.89
CA ASN A 99 -6.61 5.84 8.00
C ASN A 99 -7.40 6.09 9.30
N ALA A 100 -7.69 5.01 10.04
CA ALA A 100 -8.50 5.10 11.26
C ALA A 100 -7.69 5.52 12.49
N PHE A 101 -6.37 5.24 12.49
CA PHE A 101 -5.48 5.50 13.62
C PHE A 101 -4.30 6.33 13.12
N ILE A 102 -4.28 7.60 13.50
CA ILE A 102 -3.31 8.60 13.04
C ILE A 102 -2.66 9.34 14.23
N GLN A 103 -2.55 8.68 15.39
CA GLN A 103 -1.97 9.32 16.56
C GLN A 103 -0.53 9.77 16.25
N PRO A 104 -0.23 11.08 16.38
CA PRO A 104 1.07 11.60 16.03
C PRO A 104 2.12 11.27 17.08
N PHE A 105 3.40 11.33 16.69
CA PHE A 105 4.51 11.37 17.63
C PHE A 105 4.97 12.81 17.88
N GLY A 106 5.50 13.07 19.07
CA GLY A 106 6.07 14.36 19.48
C GLY A 106 5.44 14.96 20.70
N ASP A 107 5.84 16.19 21.02
CA ASP A 107 5.51 16.88 22.29
C ASP A 107 4.12 17.56 22.30
N LYS A 108 3.38 17.47 21.18
CA LYS A 108 2.01 18.00 21.13
C LYS A 108 1.08 17.19 22.03
N GLU A 109 0.03 17.84 22.51
CA GLU A 109 -1.02 17.15 23.28
C GLU A 109 -1.56 15.92 22.53
N GLY A 110 -1.65 14.79 23.21
CA GLY A 110 -2.03 13.51 22.62
C GLY A 110 -0.93 12.82 21.78
N GLY A 111 0.27 13.43 21.68
CA GLY A 111 1.39 12.86 20.95
C GLY A 111 2.04 11.69 21.68
N LEU A 112 2.43 10.66 20.93
CA LEU A 112 3.23 9.55 21.42
C LEU A 112 4.69 9.98 21.62
N LYS A 113 5.33 9.49 22.66
CA LYS A 113 6.79 9.63 22.83
C LYS A 113 7.49 8.43 22.20
N ALA A 114 8.55 8.70 21.43
CA ALA A 114 9.43 7.65 20.94
C ALA A 114 10.12 6.98 22.15
N GLU A 115 9.99 5.67 22.25
CA GLU A 115 10.51 4.85 23.33
C GLU A 115 11.00 3.52 22.74
N ALA A 116 12.21 3.10 23.10
CA ALA A 116 12.76 1.84 22.65
C ALA A 116 11.95 0.65 23.20
N ASN A 117 11.73 -0.37 22.37
CA ASN A 117 11.04 -1.61 22.70
C ASN A 117 9.57 -1.43 23.15
N ARG A 118 8.96 -0.30 22.82
CA ARG A 118 7.54 -0.04 23.09
C ARG A 118 6.65 -0.30 21.88
N PHE A 119 7.15 -0.09 20.68
CA PHE A 119 6.36 -0.15 19.48
C PHE A 119 6.81 -1.29 18.57
N GLY A 120 5.84 -1.87 17.86
CA GLY A 120 6.08 -2.86 16.81
C GLY A 120 5.36 -2.51 15.52
N ILE A 121 6.00 -2.74 14.37
CA ILE A 121 5.41 -2.60 13.05
C ILE A 121 4.83 -3.95 12.64
N TYR A 122 3.52 -3.99 12.46
CA TYR A 122 2.81 -5.17 11.96
C TYR A 122 2.60 -5.03 10.46
N TRP A 123 3.07 -6.02 9.68
CA TRP A 123 3.22 -5.86 8.25
C TRP A 123 2.99 -7.15 7.45
N ALA A 124 2.62 -7.01 6.18
CA ALA A 124 2.48 -8.10 5.23
C ALA A 124 3.56 -8.00 4.14
N THR A 125 4.23 -9.12 3.82
CA THR A 125 5.33 -9.16 2.84
C THR A 125 4.92 -8.71 1.44
N GLY A 126 3.69 -9.06 1.01
CA GLY A 126 3.12 -8.66 -0.28
C GLY A 126 2.65 -7.20 -0.35
N CYS A 127 2.51 -6.53 0.79
CA CYS A 127 2.00 -5.17 0.85
C CYS A 127 3.12 -4.14 0.65
N ASN A 128 3.07 -3.36 -0.45
CA ASN A 128 4.04 -2.29 -0.71
C ASN A 128 4.01 -1.22 0.39
N TRP A 129 2.81 -0.86 0.89
CA TRP A 129 2.64 0.09 1.97
C TRP A 129 3.37 -0.32 3.24
N SER A 130 3.34 -1.63 3.55
CA SER A 130 4.02 -2.21 4.70
C SER A 130 5.53 -2.28 4.55
N ASN A 131 6.01 -2.54 3.34
CA ASN A 131 7.45 -2.63 3.09
C ASN A 131 8.17 -1.31 3.30
N ARG A 132 7.49 -0.18 3.06
CA ARG A 132 8.08 1.14 3.24
C ARG A 132 8.58 1.40 4.67
N PRO A 133 7.77 1.31 5.73
CA PRO A 133 8.28 1.50 7.09
C PRO A 133 9.29 0.44 7.53
N ILE A 134 9.24 -0.77 6.99
CA ILE A 134 10.27 -1.79 7.25
C ILE A 134 11.60 -1.38 6.63
N ILE A 135 11.63 -0.94 5.37
CA ILE A 135 12.86 -0.44 4.72
C ILE A 135 13.42 0.76 5.48
N VAL A 136 12.58 1.71 5.87
CA VAL A 136 13.02 2.88 6.66
C VAL A 136 13.59 2.45 8.01
N ARG A 137 12.94 1.52 8.71
CA ARG A 137 13.43 0.94 9.96
C ARG A 137 14.83 0.34 9.80
N GLU A 138 15.07 -0.42 8.72
CA GLU A 138 16.36 -1.02 8.42
C GLU A 138 17.41 0.04 8.09
N LEU A 139 17.11 0.99 7.20
CA LEU A 139 18.04 2.05 6.81
C LEU A 139 18.46 2.95 7.98
N LEU A 140 17.56 3.14 8.94
CA LEU A 140 17.79 3.97 10.12
C LEU A 140 18.39 3.21 11.32
N GLY A 141 18.67 1.91 11.18
CA GLY A 141 19.26 1.11 12.26
C GLY A 141 18.36 0.97 13.48
N LEU A 142 17.04 0.90 13.28
CA LEU A 142 16.04 0.85 14.36
C LEU A 142 15.58 -0.59 14.72
N GLN A 143 16.30 -1.63 14.29
CA GLN A 143 15.91 -3.04 14.47
C GLN A 143 15.78 -3.43 15.94
N ASP A 144 16.67 -2.94 16.80
CA ASP A 144 16.67 -3.20 18.24
C ASP A 144 15.77 -2.23 19.03
N VAL A 145 15.15 -1.26 18.34
CA VAL A 145 14.32 -0.20 18.95
C VAL A 145 12.84 -0.42 18.69
N ILE A 146 12.48 -0.85 17.48
CA ILE A 146 11.11 -1.09 17.04
C ILE A 146 11.03 -2.51 16.54
N SER A 147 10.24 -3.35 17.16
CA SER A 147 10.03 -4.73 16.72
C SER A 147 9.25 -4.79 15.41
N GLU A 148 9.34 -5.91 14.70
CA GLU A 148 8.46 -6.20 13.57
C GLU A 148 7.73 -7.51 13.78
N THR A 149 6.48 -7.57 13.31
CA THR A 149 5.71 -8.82 13.27
C THR A 149 5.03 -8.95 11.91
N ARG A 150 5.27 -10.04 11.21
CA ARG A 150 4.57 -10.33 9.96
C ARG A 150 3.18 -10.83 10.27
N VAL A 151 2.23 -10.44 9.42
CA VAL A 151 0.91 -11.06 9.40
C VAL A 151 0.86 -12.10 8.27
N SER A 152 -0.05 -13.04 8.37
CA SER A 152 -0.30 -14.05 7.33
C SER A 152 -0.70 -13.38 6.02
N PRO A 153 -0.27 -13.90 4.85
CA PRO A 153 -0.52 -13.28 3.55
C PRO A 153 -2.00 -13.17 3.19
N SER A 154 -2.81 -14.09 3.64
CA SER A 154 -4.19 -14.30 3.20
C SER A 154 -5.22 -13.63 4.10
N GLY A 155 -5.04 -12.35 4.43
CA GLY A 155 -6.02 -11.61 5.26
C GLY A 155 -7.44 -11.60 4.73
N GLU A 156 -7.63 -11.79 3.41
CA GLU A 156 -8.94 -11.75 2.76
C GLU A 156 -9.75 -13.05 2.90
N THR A 157 -9.11 -14.18 3.21
CA THR A 157 -9.81 -15.46 3.39
C THR A 157 -10.35 -15.65 4.81
N ASN A 158 -10.00 -14.76 5.72
CA ASN A 158 -10.43 -14.82 7.11
C ASN A 158 -11.33 -13.62 7.42
N ARG A 159 -12.56 -13.86 7.88
CA ARG A 159 -13.52 -12.82 8.24
C ARG A 159 -13.03 -11.82 9.32
N TYR A 160 -11.96 -12.17 10.03
CA TYR A 160 -11.35 -11.31 11.04
C TYR A 160 -10.12 -10.53 10.55
N GLY A 161 -9.75 -10.68 9.27
CA GLY A 161 -8.61 -10.03 8.65
C GLY A 161 -7.28 -10.73 8.88
N HIS A 162 -6.23 -9.94 8.96
CA HIS A 162 -4.87 -10.44 9.11
C HIS A 162 -4.67 -11.23 10.40
N ALA A 163 -4.12 -12.44 10.27
CA ALA A 163 -3.84 -13.38 11.36
C ALA A 163 -2.33 -13.58 11.56
N PHE A 164 -1.94 -14.35 12.56
CA PHE A 164 -0.55 -14.69 12.90
C PHE A 164 -0.27 -16.18 12.71
N GLY A 165 -0.85 -16.80 11.68
CA GLY A 165 -0.83 -18.23 11.42
C GLY A 165 0.55 -18.85 11.22
N GLN A 166 1.59 -18.06 10.93
CA GLN A 166 2.97 -18.51 10.76
C GLN A 166 3.74 -18.67 12.09
N TYR A 167 3.20 -18.19 13.20
CA TYR A 167 3.83 -18.29 14.51
C TYR A 167 3.27 -19.45 15.32
N PRO A 168 4.01 -19.93 16.34
CA PRO A 168 3.52 -20.96 17.26
C PRO A 168 2.17 -20.57 17.87
N ASP A 169 1.30 -21.56 18.03
CA ASP A 169 -0.07 -21.39 18.56
C ASP A 169 -0.92 -20.36 17.78
N PHE A 170 -0.52 -19.98 16.56
CA PHE A 170 -1.18 -18.95 15.73
C PHE A 170 -1.27 -17.58 16.44
N LYS A 171 -0.30 -17.26 17.29
CA LYS A 171 -0.28 -16.04 18.10
C LYS A 171 0.86 -15.12 17.74
N ASP A 172 0.56 -13.81 17.83
CA ASP A 172 1.60 -12.80 17.83
C ASP A 172 2.59 -13.04 18.97
N PRO A 173 3.91 -13.14 18.69
CA PRO A 173 4.90 -13.47 19.71
C PRO A 173 5.06 -12.40 20.80
N ALA A 174 4.76 -11.14 20.50
CA ALA A 174 4.93 -10.04 21.44
C ALA A 174 3.73 -9.85 22.39
N THR A 175 2.50 -10.11 21.92
CA THR A 175 1.28 -9.76 22.66
C THR A 175 0.36 -10.94 22.93
N GLY A 176 0.52 -12.04 22.20
CA GLY A 176 -0.35 -13.22 22.26
C GLY A 176 -1.68 -13.07 21.51
N ALA A 177 -1.85 -12.02 20.69
CA ALA A 177 -3.05 -11.82 19.89
C ALA A 177 -3.12 -12.85 18.72
N TYR A 178 -4.34 -13.20 18.28
CA TYR A 178 -4.58 -14.07 17.12
C TYR A 178 -4.76 -13.30 15.82
N PHE A 179 -5.32 -12.08 15.93
CA PHE A 179 -5.65 -11.24 14.76
C PHE A 179 -5.19 -9.81 14.96
N LEU A 180 -4.77 -9.16 13.89
CA LEU A 180 -4.42 -7.74 13.87
C LEU A 180 -5.59 -6.86 14.34
N SER A 181 -6.83 -7.25 14.02
CA SER A 181 -8.04 -6.54 14.41
C SER A 181 -8.25 -6.43 15.92
N GLU A 182 -7.64 -7.30 16.74
CA GLU A 182 -7.70 -7.18 18.20
C GLU A 182 -7.07 -5.89 18.70
N PHE A 183 -5.96 -5.45 18.10
CA PHE A 183 -5.31 -4.19 18.47
C PHE A 183 -6.17 -2.98 18.12
N TYR A 184 -6.91 -3.06 17.01
CA TYR A 184 -7.84 -2.02 16.58
C TYR A 184 -9.03 -1.92 17.54
N LYS A 185 -9.60 -3.07 17.93
CA LYS A 185 -10.71 -3.12 18.90
C LYS A 185 -10.28 -2.67 20.31
N ARG A 186 -9.05 -2.93 20.72
CA ARG A 186 -8.53 -2.41 21.98
C ARG A 186 -8.30 -0.91 21.96
N ALA A 187 -7.92 -0.35 20.81
CA ALA A 187 -7.77 1.09 20.64
C ALA A 187 -9.13 1.82 20.55
N ASN A 188 -10.09 1.20 19.85
CA ASN A 188 -11.46 1.68 19.72
C ASN A 188 -12.44 0.49 19.71
N PRO A 189 -13.16 0.21 20.81
CA PRO A 189 -14.13 -0.89 20.88
C PRO A 189 -15.22 -0.84 19.81
N ASP A 190 -15.57 0.35 19.34
CA ASP A 190 -16.61 0.57 18.30
C ASP A 190 -16.07 0.50 16.88
N PHE A 191 -14.78 0.22 16.69
CA PHE A 191 -14.17 0.13 15.37
C PHE A 191 -14.85 -0.93 14.50
N LYS A 192 -15.28 -0.51 13.30
CA LYS A 192 -15.99 -1.35 12.30
C LYS A 192 -15.24 -1.48 10.98
N GLY A 193 -14.09 -0.82 10.82
CA GLY A 193 -13.29 -0.85 9.59
C GLY A 193 -12.42 -2.10 9.48
N ARG A 194 -11.60 -2.12 8.43
CA ARG A 194 -10.57 -3.14 8.23
C ARG A 194 -9.32 -2.83 9.05
N ALA A 195 -8.78 -3.83 9.73
CA ALA A 195 -7.43 -3.76 10.28
C ALA A 195 -6.42 -3.94 9.13
N THR A 196 -5.72 -2.87 8.78
CA THR A 196 -4.83 -2.80 7.61
C THR A 196 -3.36 -2.91 8.00
N THR A 197 -2.50 -3.18 7.03
CA THR A 197 -1.05 -3.11 7.17
C THR A 197 -0.48 -1.99 6.26
N PRO A 198 0.57 -1.27 6.72
CA PRO A 198 1.23 -1.38 8.01
C PRO A 198 0.38 -0.86 9.16
N THR A 199 0.60 -1.40 10.35
CA THR A 199 0.08 -0.85 11.60
C THR A 199 1.19 -0.78 12.62
N LEU A 200 1.37 0.38 13.24
CA LEU A 200 2.19 0.54 14.44
C LEU A 200 1.34 0.22 15.67
N VAL A 201 1.80 -0.71 16.46
CA VAL A 201 1.15 -1.16 17.69
C VAL A 201 2.01 -0.76 18.88
N ASP A 202 1.40 -0.18 19.90
CA ASP A 202 1.99 -0.12 21.24
C ASP A 202 1.90 -1.52 21.85
N VAL A 203 3.03 -2.24 21.91
CA VAL A 203 3.03 -3.63 22.38
C VAL A 203 2.83 -3.76 23.88
N LYS A 204 3.13 -2.70 24.64
CA LYS A 204 2.86 -2.66 26.09
C LYS A 204 1.37 -2.53 26.36
N GLU A 205 0.71 -1.60 25.67
CA GLU A 205 -0.73 -1.35 25.76
C GLU A 205 -1.57 -2.32 24.92
N LYS A 206 -0.90 -3.09 24.02
CA LYS A 206 -1.50 -4.05 23.09
C LYS A 206 -2.59 -3.44 22.23
N LYS A 207 -2.38 -2.22 21.73
CA LYS A 207 -3.35 -1.48 20.91
C LYS A 207 -2.72 -0.84 19.67
N ALA A 208 -3.48 -0.74 18.59
CA ALA A 208 -3.09 0.02 17.41
C ALA A 208 -3.02 1.51 17.76
N VAL A 209 -1.92 2.17 17.36
CA VAL A 209 -1.73 3.61 17.60
C VAL A 209 -1.61 4.39 16.29
N ASN A 210 -1.06 3.79 15.24
CA ASN A 210 -0.91 4.48 13.97
C ASN A 210 -0.92 3.49 12.80
N ASN A 211 -1.79 3.73 11.82
CA ASN A 211 -1.80 3.04 10.53
C ASN A 211 -1.73 4.04 9.36
N ASP A 212 -1.23 5.25 9.63
CA ASP A 212 -1.07 6.30 8.66
C ASP A 212 0.12 6.03 7.73
N TYR A 213 -0.14 5.35 6.62
CA TYR A 213 0.88 5.05 5.63
C TYR A 213 1.47 6.31 4.94
N HIS A 214 0.90 7.50 5.13
CA HIS A 214 1.49 8.76 4.65
C HIS A 214 2.58 9.27 5.58
N ARG A 215 2.39 9.19 6.90
CA ARG A 215 3.25 9.86 7.89
C ARG A 215 4.08 8.91 8.76
N LEU A 216 3.78 7.62 8.79
CA LEU A 216 4.45 6.67 9.67
C LEU A 216 5.98 6.68 9.50
N THR A 217 6.49 6.70 8.26
CA THR A 217 7.93 6.76 8.01
C THR A 217 8.56 8.04 8.52
N ASN A 218 7.87 9.19 8.34
CA ASN A 218 8.39 10.47 8.81
C ASN A 218 8.51 10.50 10.35
N TYR A 219 7.65 9.79 11.09
CA TYR A 219 7.82 9.65 12.53
C TYR A 219 9.07 8.83 12.88
N LEU A 220 9.35 7.74 12.15
CA LEU A 220 10.57 6.95 12.35
C LEU A 220 11.82 7.79 12.07
N GLU A 221 11.80 8.61 11.03
CA GLU A 221 12.91 9.46 10.59
C GLU A 221 13.22 10.60 11.55
N VAL A 222 12.19 11.18 12.17
CA VAL A 222 12.33 12.39 12.98
C VAL A 222 12.26 12.10 14.48
N GLN A 223 11.24 11.38 14.94
CA GLN A 223 10.98 11.21 16.37
C GLN A 223 11.86 10.11 16.98
N PHE A 224 12.23 9.11 16.19
CA PHE A 224 13.17 8.07 16.62
C PHE A 224 14.64 8.42 16.34
N ARG A 225 14.97 9.63 15.88
CA ARG A 225 16.35 10.09 15.66
C ARG A 225 17.30 9.85 16.84
N PRO A 226 16.90 10.04 18.11
CA PRO A 226 17.79 9.76 19.27
C PRO A 226 18.25 8.30 19.41
N PHE A 227 17.55 7.37 18.76
CA PHE A 227 17.86 5.93 18.78
C PHE A 227 18.61 5.44 17.55
N GLN A 228 18.78 6.29 16.53
CA GLN A 228 19.46 5.95 15.30
C GLN A 228 21.01 5.98 15.49
N PRO A 229 21.77 5.12 14.79
CA PRO A 229 23.20 5.25 14.70
C PRO A 229 23.61 6.63 14.16
N LYS A 230 24.82 7.08 14.53
CA LYS A 230 25.32 8.42 14.13
C LYS A 230 25.48 8.57 12.62
N ASP A 231 25.75 7.48 11.93
CA ASP A 231 25.94 7.37 10.48
C ASP A 231 24.68 6.99 9.72
N ALA A 232 23.54 6.88 10.41
CA ALA A 232 22.25 6.64 9.76
C ALA A 232 21.92 7.75 8.74
N PRO A 233 21.38 7.41 7.55
CA PRO A 233 21.02 8.42 6.55
C PRO A 233 19.93 9.34 7.06
N ASP A 234 19.98 10.62 6.66
CA ASP A 234 18.88 11.55 6.89
C ASP A 234 17.88 11.45 5.71
N LEU A 235 16.90 10.56 5.83
CA LEU A 235 15.93 10.31 4.77
C LEU A 235 14.90 11.44 4.60
N TYR A 236 14.78 12.34 5.61
CA TYR A 236 13.83 13.44 5.61
C TYR A 236 14.47 14.74 6.12
N PRO A 237 15.52 15.21 5.37
CA PRO A 237 16.33 16.35 5.79
C PRO A 237 15.52 17.63 5.89
N LYS A 238 15.69 18.38 6.98
CA LYS A 238 14.88 19.56 7.33
C LYS A 238 14.79 20.58 6.18
N LYS A 239 15.85 20.76 5.41
CA LYS A 239 15.92 21.72 4.30
C LYS A 239 15.04 21.34 3.11
N PHE A 240 14.67 20.05 2.95
CA PHE A 240 13.88 19.57 1.82
C PHE A 240 12.49 19.05 2.23
N ARG A 241 12.09 19.13 3.49
CA ARG A 241 10.83 18.52 3.97
C ARG A 241 9.62 19.00 3.19
N LYS A 242 9.57 20.31 2.89
CA LYS A 242 8.45 20.87 2.13
C LYS A 242 8.37 20.25 0.73
N GLU A 243 9.49 20.24 0.01
CA GLU A 243 9.57 19.69 -1.34
C GLU A 243 9.35 18.16 -1.37
N ILE A 244 9.83 17.46 -0.35
CA ILE A 244 9.58 16.03 -0.17
C ILE A 244 8.10 15.77 0.07
N ASP A 245 7.43 16.56 0.93
CA ASP A 245 6.01 16.41 1.20
C ASP A 245 5.18 16.68 -0.06
N GLU A 246 5.43 17.78 -0.76
CA GLU A 246 4.76 18.13 -2.01
C GLU A 246 4.95 17.06 -3.09
N PHE A 247 6.17 16.50 -3.19
CA PHE A 247 6.46 15.42 -4.13
C PHE A 247 5.77 14.11 -3.73
N ASN A 248 5.75 13.78 -2.45
CA ASN A 248 5.08 12.59 -1.93
C ASN A 248 3.55 12.67 -2.10
N ASP A 249 2.97 13.86 -1.95
CA ASP A 249 1.55 14.11 -2.20
C ASP A 249 1.20 13.91 -3.69
N TRP A 250 2.11 14.27 -4.60
CA TRP A 250 1.99 13.93 -6.01
C TRP A 250 2.23 12.43 -6.27
N LEU A 251 3.31 11.85 -5.71
CA LEU A 251 3.71 10.46 -5.96
C LEU A 251 2.63 9.45 -5.56
N PHE A 252 1.88 9.76 -4.50
CA PHE A 252 0.88 8.86 -3.93
C PHE A 252 -0.26 8.54 -4.91
N PRO A 253 -1.08 9.49 -5.40
CA PRO A 253 -2.21 9.19 -6.28
C PRO A 253 -1.77 8.66 -7.65
N HIS A 254 -0.66 9.15 -8.17
CA HIS A 254 -0.23 8.89 -9.53
C HIS A 254 0.56 7.58 -9.68
N ILE A 255 1.48 7.30 -8.75
CA ILE A 255 2.36 6.12 -8.83
C ILE A 255 1.96 5.07 -7.78
N ASN A 256 2.02 5.41 -6.47
CA ASN A 256 1.84 4.41 -5.44
C ASN A 256 0.43 3.81 -5.42
N ASN A 257 -0.60 4.63 -5.64
CA ASN A 257 -1.99 4.22 -5.74
C ASN A 257 -2.44 3.97 -7.19
N GLY A 258 -1.63 4.31 -8.18
CA GLY A 258 -1.98 4.23 -9.61
C GLY A 258 -2.41 2.84 -10.04
N HIS A 259 -1.63 1.80 -9.70
CA HIS A 259 -2.00 0.42 -10.04
C HIS A 259 -3.27 -0.07 -9.30
N TYR A 260 -3.53 0.39 -8.08
CA TYR A 260 -4.77 0.08 -7.37
C TYR A 260 -5.98 0.75 -8.02
N ARG A 261 -5.82 1.99 -8.52
CA ARG A 261 -6.85 2.68 -9.29
C ARG A 261 -7.22 1.90 -10.55
N MET A 262 -6.24 1.32 -11.25
CA MET A 262 -6.48 0.44 -12.41
C MET A 262 -7.08 -0.92 -12.01
N ALA A 263 -6.59 -1.53 -10.95
CA ALA A 263 -6.98 -2.89 -10.56
C ALA A 263 -8.38 -2.98 -9.94
N PHE A 264 -8.82 -1.94 -9.23
CA PHE A 264 -10.06 -1.95 -8.47
C PHE A 264 -11.18 -1.08 -9.06
N CYS A 265 -10.92 -0.29 -10.12
CA CYS A 265 -11.97 0.45 -10.78
C CYS A 265 -13.05 -0.47 -11.37
N GLN A 266 -14.28 0.05 -11.48
CA GLN A 266 -15.44 -0.68 -11.98
C GLN A 266 -16.02 -0.08 -13.28
N SER A 267 -15.31 0.86 -13.92
CA SER A 267 -15.69 1.40 -15.21
C SER A 267 -14.49 1.51 -16.16
N PRO A 268 -14.72 1.35 -17.48
CA PRO A 268 -13.67 1.54 -18.49
C PRO A 268 -13.07 2.95 -18.47
N GLU A 269 -13.89 3.96 -18.22
CA GLU A 269 -13.48 5.36 -18.17
C GLU A 269 -12.52 5.61 -17.00
N ALA A 270 -12.83 5.09 -15.81
CA ALA A 270 -11.97 5.19 -14.64
C ALA A 270 -10.66 4.41 -14.83
N TYR A 271 -10.71 3.27 -15.53
CA TYR A 271 -9.52 2.52 -15.89
C TYR A 271 -8.62 3.32 -16.85
N ASP A 272 -9.19 3.86 -17.94
CA ASP A 272 -8.43 4.60 -18.95
C ASP A 272 -7.78 5.85 -18.33
N GLU A 273 -8.50 6.57 -17.47
CA GLU A 273 -7.97 7.71 -16.72
C GLU A 273 -6.78 7.29 -15.83
N ALA A 274 -6.93 6.23 -15.03
CA ALA A 274 -5.88 5.74 -14.15
C ALA A 274 -4.65 5.22 -14.92
N TYR A 275 -4.88 4.57 -16.05
CA TYR A 275 -3.83 4.04 -16.93
C TYR A 275 -2.97 5.15 -17.56
N GLU A 276 -3.61 6.14 -18.18
CA GLU A 276 -2.87 7.26 -18.80
C GLU A 276 -2.12 8.06 -17.73
N ASP A 277 -2.77 8.39 -16.62
CA ASP A 277 -2.16 9.12 -15.51
C ASP A 277 -0.93 8.41 -14.96
N PHE A 278 -0.99 7.09 -14.76
CA PHE A 278 0.12 6.30 -14.25
C PHE A 278 1.33 6.33 -15.21
N TYR A 279 1.13 6.09 -16.51
CA TYR A 279 2.23 6.06 -17.48
C TYR A 279 2.79 7.44 -17.77
N GLU A 280 1.98 8.49 -17.85
CA GLU A 280 2.47 9.87 -17.93
C GLU A 280 3.31 10.25 -16.70
N SER A 281 2.94 9.72 -15.54
CA SER A 281 3.67 9.96 -14.28
C SER A 281 4.97 9.18 -14.21
N LEU A 282 5.04 7.98 -14.78
CA LEU A 282 6.30 7.25 -14.95
C LEU A 282 7.25 8.00 -15.90
N ASP A 283 6.76 8.56 -17.01
CA ASP A 283 7.58 9.35 -17.92
C ASP A 283 8.14 10.62 -17.22
N LYS A 284 7.33 11.28 -16.35
CA LYS A 284 7.80 12.42 -15.54
C LYS A 284 8.86 12.00 -14.52
N LEU A 285 8.68 10.83 -13.91
CA LEU A 285 9.62 10.28 -12.93
C LEU A 285 10.96 9.91 -13.59
N ASP A 286 10.91 9.24 -14.75
CA ASP A 286 12.10 8.90 -15.52
C ASP A 286 12.90 10.14 -15.94
N LYS A 287 12.20 11.18 -16.41
CA LYS A 287 12.81 12.46 -16.73
C LYS A 287 13.45 13.15 -15.51
N ARG A 288 12.83 13.08 -14.34
CA ARG A 288 13.39 13.65 -13.10
C ARG A 288 14.72 12.99 -12.72
N LEU A 289 14.83 11.68 -12.96
CA LEU A 289 16.04 10.89 -12.68
C LEU A 289 17.12 10.98 -13.77
N GLU A 290 16.88 11.69 -14.87
CA GLU A 290 17.85 11.84 -15.99
C GLU A 290 19.18 12.46 -15.54
N THR A 291 19.13 13.40 -14.58
CA THR A 291 20.30 14.15 -14.10
C THR A 291 20.60 13.92 -12.62
N ASN A 292 19.81 13.12 -11.94
CA ASN A 292 19.92 12.87 -10.51
C ASN A 292 19.92 11.36 -10.23
N ARG A 293 20.81 10.91 -9.32
CA ARG A 293 20.84 9.52 -8.88
C ARG A 293 19.61 9.13 -8.06
N PHE A 294 19.09 10.05 -7.26
CA PHE A 294 17.90 9.91 -6.44
C PHE A 294 16.95 11.10 -6.68
N LEU A 295 15.72 11.00 -6.22
CA LEU A 295 14.67 11.99 -6.48
C LEU A 295 15.01 13.41 -6.00
N PHE A 296 15.89 13.54 -5.00
CA PHE A 296 16.32 14.82 -4.44
C PHE A 296 17.84 15.04 -4.51
N GLY A 297 18.52 14.46 -5.52
CA GLY A 297 19.95 14.67 -5.80
C GLY A 297 20.77 13.41 -5.61
N ASP A 298 21.88 13.50 -4.86
CA ASP A 298 22.90 12.45 -4.78
C ASP A 298 22.74 11.49 -3.59
N TYR A 299 21.68 11.63 -2.81
CA TYR A 299 21.42 10.78 -1.65
C TYR A 299 19.96 10.39 -1.52
N ILE A 300 19.72 9.22 -0.96
CA ILE A 300 18.40 8.64 -0.77
C ILE A 300 17.54 9.46 0.21
N THR A 301 16.25 9.62 -0.12
CA THR A 301 15.25 10.26 0.73
C THR A 301 14.03 9.34 0.93
N ASP A 302 13.10 9.73 1.80
CA ASP A 302 11.80 9.06 1.99
C ASP A 302 11.03 8.90 0.67
N SER A 303 11.12 9.89 -0.23
CA SER A 303 10.46 9.82 -1.55
C SER A 303 11.01 8.67 -2.41
N ASP A 304 12.30 8.39 -2.35
CA ASP A 304 12.91 7.27 -3.08
C ASP A 304 12.39 5.93 -2.55
N VAL A 305 12.28 5.78 -1.23
CA VAL A 305 11.70 4.58 -0.61
C VAL A 305 10.24 4.41 -1.02
N ARG A 306 9.46 5.52 -1.07
CA ARG A 306 8.06 5.51 -1.51
C ARG A 306 7.90 5.11 -2.97
N ALA A 307 8.73 5.62 -3.86
CA ALA A 307 8.74 5.23 -5.27
C ALA A 307 9.16 3.77 -5.43
N TYR A 308 10.26 3.37 -4.81
CA TYR A 308 10.86 2.05 -4.91
C TYR A 308 9.88 0.91 -4.61
N VAL A 309 9.12 0.97 -3.53
CA VAL A 309 8.24 -0.13 -3.11
C VAL A 309 7.12 -0.44 -4.13
N THR A 310 6.75 0.52 -4.96
CA THR A 310 5.79 0.32 -6.06
C THR A 310 6.51 -0.14 -7.32
N LEU A 311 7.58 0.55 -7.72
CA LEU A 311 8.28 0.33 -8.98
C LEU A 311 8.91 -1.06 -9.05
N ILE A 312 9.56 -1.52 -7.96
CA ILE A 312 10.19 -2.86 -7.91
C ILE A 312 9.19 -4.01 -8.08
N ARG A 313 7.91 -3.77 -7.77
CA ARG A 313 6.84 -4.76 -7.90
C ARG A 313 6.12 -4.70 -9.24
N TRP A 314 6.30 -3.63 -9.99
CA TRP A 314 5.54 -3.42 -11.21
C TRP A 314 5.72 -4.58 -12.19
N ASP A 315 6.94 -4.82 -12.65
CA ASP A 315 7.23 -5.81 -13.68
C ASP A 315 7.03 -7.28 -13.23
N VAL A 316 7.07 -7.55 -11.93
CA VAL A 316 7.02 -8.93 -11.39
C VAL A 316 5.64 -9.32 -10.84
N SER A 317 4.79 -8.34 -10.54
CA SER A 317 3.53 -8.58 -9.86
C SER A 317 2.37 -7.72 -10.39
N TYR A 318 2.51 -6.39 -10.32
CA TYR A 318 1.35 -5.51 -10.47
C TYR A 318 0.79 -5.45 -11.89
N PHE A 319 1.64 -5.44 -12.89
CA PHE A 319 1.17 -5.32 -14.28
C PHE A 319 0.31 -6.52 -14.72
N HIS A 320 0.51 -7.68 -14.14
CA HIS A 320 -0.30 -8.87 -14.44
C HIS A 320 -1.78 -8.70 -14.06
N ASN A 321 -2.06 -7.79 -13.12
CA ASN A 321 -3.40 -7.57 -12.57
C ASN A 321 -4.13 -6.36 -13.19
N VAL A 322 -3.46 -5.59 -14.07
CA VAL A 322 -4.01 -4.31 -14.56
C VAL A 322 -4.20 -4.25 -16.08
N GLY A 323 -4.06 -5.37 -16.79
CA GLY A 323 -4.26 -5.45 -18.24
C GLY A 323 -3.01 -5.09 -19.06
N PRO A 324 -3.15 -4.63 -20.31
CA PRO A 324 -2.02 -4.49 -21.23
C PRO A 324 -1.00 -3.47 -20.75
N VAL A 325 0.26 -3.87 -20.70
CA VAL A 325 1.39 -3.03 -20.31
C VAL A 325 1.83 -2.17 -21.49
N LYS A 326 1.88 -0.84 -21.28
CA LYS A 326 2.42 0.09 -22.27
C LYS A 326 3.94 -0.04 -22.35
N LYS A 327 4.60 -0.09 -21.19
CA LYS A 327 6.05 -0.15 -21.06
C LYS A 327 6.41 -0.71 -19.68
N PRO A 328 7.24 -1.76 -19.57
CA PRO A 328 7.72 -2.25 -18.28
C PRO A 328 8.72 -1.28 -17.64
N ILE A 329 8.91 -1.34 -16.34
CA ILE A 329 9.84 -0.45 -15.61
C ILE A 329 11.27 -0.62 -16.10
N ARG A 330 11.71 -1.84 -16.43
CA ARG A 330 13.05 -2.11 -16.95
C ARG A 330 13.39 -1.39 -18.27
N ASP A 331 12.38 -0.86 -18.98
CA ASP A 331 12.58 -0.09 -20.20
C ASP A 331 12.64 1.42 -19.95
N TYR A 332 12.45 1.88 -18.71
CA TYR A 332 12.66 3.26 -18.28
C TYR A 332 14.14 3.45 -17.91
N LYS A 333 14.88 4.15 -18.75
CA LYS A 333 16.34 4.24 -18.69
C LYS A 333 16.89 4.77 -17.36
N ASN A 334 16.16 5.71 -16.75
CA ASN A 334 16.64 6.42 -15.56
C ASN A 334 15.98 5.90 -14.27
N ILE A 335 14.83 5.21 -14.38
CA ILE A 335 14.19 4.55 -13.23
C ILE A 335 14.89 3.23 -12.91
N TRP A 336 15.24 2.45 -13.94
CA TRP A 336 15.91 1.16 -13.81
C TRP A 336 17.41 1.32 -13.50
#